data_2433bf4dbe2f0b1945da73919961d784
#
_entry.id   2433bf4dbe2f0b1945da73919961d784
#
_cell.length_a   1.000
_cell.length_b   1.000
_cell.length_c   1.000
_cell.angle_alpha   90.00
_cell.angle_beta   90.00
_cell.angle_gamma   90.00
#
_symmetry.space_group_name_H-M   'P 1'
#
loop_
_entity.id
_entity.type
_entity.pdbx_description
1 polymer ?
#
loop_
_entity_poly.entity_id
_entity_poly.type
_entity_poly.pdbx_seq_one_letter_code
_entity_poly.pdbx_strand_id
1 'polypeptide(L)'
;MEQTPQASDFLPPAPPEQPWERPEPEWYKDAVFYEVLVRAFYDPDDTGSGTLKGLEEKLDYLQWLGVDCLWLPPFYDSPLRDGGYDIRDFRKVLPEFGTVEDFISLIDSAHKRGIRIITDFPINHTSDTHAWFQAARQDPDGAYGDYYVWSDDDAKYDGTRIIFIDTEESNWTWDPVRKQYYWHRFFSHQPDLNYDNPAVQEEILDIIRFWLDLGMDGIRLDAIPYLFEREGTSSENLQETHGFIKRVRTLFDEEYPGRFLLAEANQMPDEVVAYFGDGGPDGVGDECQMAFHFPVMPRIFMGIHQESAQPIIDILRETPAIPATAQWGIFLRNHDELTLEMVSEEERDYMYKHYAYDPRMRANVGIRRRLAPLLGGHRDRLELAHALLLSLPGSPFLYYGDEIGMGDNIWLPDRDGVRTPMQWSNDRNGGFSKAEPERLYLPPVRNDQYGFHIINVESQMNRENSLLQWVRKQVHIRKQYKAFGRGSYIEVEHGNEQVLAFIREYDAGAGGVERILCVHNMSSRPQAVEMQLGHYAGITPRELSGGLEFPTIGELPWLVTLAPHGFFWFDIS
;
A
#
# COMPACT_ATOMS: atom_id res chain seq x y z
N MET A 1 -12.47 -22.17 -29.54
CA MET A 1 -12.29 -20.89 -28.81
C MET A 1 -13.25 -20.96 -27.65
N GLU A 2 -12.74 -21.12 -26.45
CA GLU A 2 -13.55 -20.90 -25.25
C GLU A 2 -13.95 -19.41 -25.23
N GLN A 3 -15.20 -19.12 -24.93
CA GLN A 3 -15.66 -17.73 -24.81
C GLN A 3 -14.97 -17.09 -23.61
N THR A 4 -14.46 -15.88 -23.76
CA THR A 4 -13.88 -15.09 -22.66
C THR A 4 -14.98 -14.85 -21.62
N PRO A 5 -14.78 -15.19 -20.34
CA PRO A 5 -15.77 -14.96 -19.31
C PRO A 5 -16.16 -13.49 -19.22
N GLN A 6 -17.47 -13.22 -19.03
CA GLN A 6 -18.00 -11.87 -18.77
C GLN A 6 -18.49 -11.80 -17.33
N ALA A 7 -18.52 -10.60 -16.75
CA ALA A 7 -19.03 -10.42 -15.39
C ALA A 7 -20.49 -10.92 -15.24
N SER A 8 -21.31 -10.74 -16.30
CA SER A 8 -22.69 -11.25 -16.35
C SER A 8 -22.82 -12.76 -16.19
N ASP A 9 -21.78 -13.54 -16.46
CA ASP A 9 -21.81 -15.00 -16.32
C ASP A 9 -21.83 -15.42 -14.84
N PHE A 10 -21.41 -14.54 -13.93
CA PHE A 10 -21.30 -14.77 -12.49
C PHE A 10 -22.33 -14.02 -11.64
N LEU A 11 -22.92 -12.94 -12.17
CA LEU A 11 -23.82 -12.08 -11.41
C LEU A 11 -25.29 -12.54 -11.51
N PRO A 12 -26.03 -12.58 -10.40
CA PRO A 12 -27.49 -12.60 -10.44
C PRO A 12 -28.01 -11.29 -11.05
N PRO A 13 -29.28 -11.24 -11.54
CA PRO A 13 -29.87 -10.00 -12.00
C PRO A 13 -29.79 -8.94 -10.90
N ALA A 14 -29.36 -7.73 -11.28
CA ALA A 14 -29.06 -6.63 -10.36
C ALA A 14 -30.15 -6.45 -9.29
N PRO A 15 -29.82 -6.48 -7.99
CA PRO A 15 -30.75 -6.13 -6.93
C PRO A 15 -31.08 -4.63 -7.02
N PRO A 16 -32.22 -4.18 -6.43
CA PRO A 16 -32.51 -2.76 -6.32
C PRO A 16 -31.43 -2.01 -5.55
N GLU A 17 -31.07 -0.80 -6.02
CA GLU A 17 -30.05 0.06 -5.40
C GLU A 17 -30.16 0.09 -3.86
N GLN A 18 -29.08 -0.21 -3.17
CA GLN A 18 -28.97 -0.16 -1.73
C GLN A 18 -28.51 1.23 -1.28
N PRO A 19 -28.93 1.74 -0.10
CA PRO A 19 -28.56 3.09 0.37
C PRO A 19 -27.04 3.34 0.53
N TRP A 20 -26.24 2.29 0.67
CA TRP A 20 -24.79 2.35 0.78
C TRP A 20 -24.08 2.45 -0.59
N GLU A 21 -24.82 2.34 -1.71
CA GLU A 21 -24.33 2.50 -3.08
C GLU A 21 -24.09 3.97 -3.48
N ARG A 22 -24.36 4.91 -2.60
CA ARG A 22 -23.92 6.30 -2.76
C ARG A 22 -22.65 6.52 -1.94
N PRO A 23 -21.46 6.28 -2.52
CA PRO A 23 -20.24 6.51 -1.78
C PRO A 23 -20.17 7.99 -1.40
N GLU A 24 -19.76 8.26 -0.16
CA GLU A 24 -19.36 9.61 0.23
C GLU A 24 -18.26 10.06 -0.74
N PRO A 25 -18.39 11.21 -1.41
CA PRO A 25 -17.37 11.68 -2.33
C PRO A 25 -16.00 11.72 -1.63
N GLU A 26 -14.96 11.27 -2.33
CA GLU A 26 -13.60 11.26 -1.80
C GLU A 26 -13.42 10.44 -0.49
N TRP A 27 -14.20 9.37 -0.32
CA TRP A 27 -14.14 8.47 0.85
C TRP A 27 -12.71 7.99 1.14
N TYR A 28 -11.88 7.83 0.11
CA TYR A 28 -10.50 7.37 0.19
C TYR A 28 -9.58 8.29 1.00
N LYS A 29 -9.94 9.57 1.17
CA LYS A 29 -9.18 10.52 1.99
C LYS A 29 -9.30 10.25 3.49
N ASP A 30 -10.46 9.79 3.92
CA ASP A 30 -10.75 9.51 5.33
C ASP A 30 -10.45 8.04 5.69
N ALA A 31 -10.36 7.16 4.69
CA ALA A 31 -10.26 5.72 4.86
C ALA A 31 -8.93 5.28 5.52
N VAL A 32 -9.03 4.24 6.33
CA VAL A 32 -7.90 3.44 6.80
C VAL A 32 -7.87 2.17 5.95
N PHE A 33 -6.80 2.03 5.16
CA PHE A 33 -6.56 0.89 4.30
C PHE A 33 -5.82 -0.21 5.06
N TYR A 34 -6.09 -1.46 4.68
CA TYR A 34 -5.41 -2.62 5.23
C TYR A 34 -5.01 -3.57 4.09
N GLU A 35 -3.72 -3.74 3.92
CA GLU A 35 -3.17 -4.65 2.93
C GLU A 35 -3.17 -6.07 3.47
N VAL A 36 -3.75 -7.00 2.72
CA VAL A 36 -3.86 -8.40 3.11
C VAL A 36 -3.56 -9.34 1.95
N LEU A 37 -2.57 -10.19 2.11
CA LEU A 37 -2.29 -11.30 1.21
C LEU A 37 -3.31 -12.40 1.48
N VAL A 38 -4.17 -12.72 0.51
CA VAL A 38 -5.17 -13.80 0.62
C VAL A 38 -4.51 -15.09 1.08
N ARG A 39 -3.38 -15.45 0.45
CA ARG A 39 -2.60 -16.64 0.74
C ARG A 39 -2.14 -16.76 2.19
N ALA A 40 -1.85 -15.60 2.82
CA ALA A 40 -1.23 -15.52 4.14
C ALA A 40 -2.21 -15.34 5.29
N PHE A 41 -3.49 -15.04 5.02
CA PHE A 41 -4.34 -14.50 6.06
C PHE A 41 -5.05 -15.58 6.89
N TYR A 42 -5.81 -16.49 6.26
CA TYR A 42 -6.46 -17.58 6.96
C TYR A 42 -6.83 -18.73 6.02
N ASP A 43 -6.56 -19.96 6.46
CA ASP A 43 -6.85 -21.22 5.77
C ASP A 43 -7.92 -22.00 6.53
N PRO A 44 -9.20 -21.88 6.17
CA PRO A 44 -10.29 -22.60 6.82
C PRO A 44 -10.37 -24.07 6.43
N ASP A 45 -9.82 -24.44 5.26
CA ASP A 45 -9.99 -25.76 4.65
C ASP A 45 -8.78 -26.69 4.88
N ASP A 46 -7.80 -26.27 5.69
CA ASP A 46 -6.60 -27.01 6.04
C ASP A 46 -5.77 -27.47 4.82
N THR A 47 -5.73 -26.65 3.79
CA THR A 47 -4.99 -26.89 2.55
C THR A 47 -3.51 -26.52 2.66
N GLY A 48 -3.18 -25.61 3.58
CA GLY A 48 -1.86 -25.02 3.78
C GLY A 48 -1.71 -23.63 3.17
N SER A 49 -2.76 -23.10 2.53
CA SER A 49 -2.81 -21.80 1.89
C SER A 49 -4.10 -21.07 2.29
N GLY A 50 -4.02 -19.77 2.54
CA GLY A 50 -5.20 -18.96 2.79
C GLY A 50 -6.08 -18.82 1.55
N THR A 51 -7.35 -18.53 1.76
CA THR A 51 -8.37 -18.46 0.71
C THR A 51 -9.24 -17.20 0.83
N LEU A 52 -10.01 -16.87 -0.23
CA LEU A 52 -10.99 -15.79 -0.20
C LEU A 52 -12.05 -16.03 0.88
N LYS A 53 -12.50 -17.26 1.06
CA LYS A 53 -13.37 -17.67 2.17
C LYS A 53 -12.73 -17.43 3.53
N GLY A 54 -11.45 -17.78 3.65
CA GLY A 54 -10.71 -17.52 4.88
C GLY A 54 -10.64 -16.04 5.21
N LEU A 55 -10.42 -15.19 4.22
CA LEU A 55 -10.47 -13.74 4.40
C LEU A 55 -11.88 -13.28 4.80
N GLU A 56 -12.93 -13.81 4.16
CA GLU A 56 -14.34 -13.51 4.50
C GLU A 56 -14.65 -13.84 5.96
N GLU A 57 -14.19 -14.97 6.49
CA GLU A 57 -14.35 -15.36 7.89
C GLU A 57 -13.66 -14.40 8.89
N LYS A 58 -12.69 -13.60 8.44
CA LYS A 58 -11.95 -12.63 9.26
C LYS A 58 -12.44 -11.18 9.12
N LEU A 59 -13.47 -10.92 8.35
CA LEU A 59 -14.00 -9.56 8.16
C LEU A 59 -14.49 -8.91 9.45
N ASP A 60 -15.03 -9.68 10.41
CA ASP A 60 -15.45 -9.15 11.72
C ASP A 60 -14.25 -8.59 12.52
N TYR A 61 -13.08 -9.24 12.44
CA TYR A 61 -11.84 -8.74 13.03
C TYR A 61 -11.42 -7.41 12.38
N LEU A 62 -11.46 -7.33 11.05
CA LEU A 62 -11.07 -6.14 10.29
C LEU A 62 -12.02 -4.97 10.55
N GLN A 63 -13.32 -5.22 10.62
CA GLN A 63 -14.32 -4.24 11.02
C GLN A 63 -14.08 -3.75 12.46
N TRP A 64 -13.81 -4.67 13.40
CA TRP A 64 -13.52 -4.34 14.78
C TRP A 64 -12.24 -3.49 14.91
N LEU A 65 -11.20 -3.77 14.11
CA LEU A 65 -9.97 -2.99 14.06
C LEU A 65 -10.23 -1.56 13.57
N GLY A 66 -11.23 -1.36 12.71
CA GLY A 66 -11.63 -0.06 12.16
C GLY A 66 -11.19 0.15 10.72
N VAL A 67 -10.87 -0.93 10.00
CA VAL A 67 -10.52 -0.91 8.57
C VAL A 67 -11.70 -0.46 7.73
N ASP A 68 -11.46 0.44 6.77
CA ASP A 68 -12.45 0.95 5.82
C ASP A 68 -12.31 0.35 4.42
N CYS A 69 -11.09 -0.04 4.06
CA CYS A 69 -10.81 -0.60 2.73
C CYS A 69 -9.72 -1.68 2.82
N LEU A 70 -9.99 -2.84 2.22
CA LEU A 70 -8.99 -3.88 2.01
C LEU A 70 -8.27 -3.64 0.69
N TRP A 71 -6.96 -3.76 0.71
CA TRP A 71 -6.13 -3.86 -0.47
C TRP A 71 -5.64 -5.31 -0.60
N LEU A 72 -6.06 -5.97 -1.68
CA LEU A 72 -5.68 -7.34 -2.01
C LEU A 72 -4.60 -7.33 -3.10
N PRO A 73 -3.34 -7.71 -2.80
CA PRO A 73 -2.38 -8.11 -3.82
C PRO A 73 -2.94 -9.18 -4.75
N PRO A 74 -2.36 -9.43 -5.94
CA PRO A 74 -2.97 -10.25 -6.96
C PRO A 74 -3.38 -11.63 -6.47
N PHE A 75 -4.63 -11.98 -6.71
CA PHE A 75 -5.22 -13.30 -6.41
C PHE A 75 -5.70 -14.03 -7.68
N TYR A 76 -5.38 -13.47 -8.83
CA TYR A 76 -5.69 -14.03 -10.14
C TYR A 76 -4.94 -15.33 -10.41
N ASP A 77 -5.37 -16.06 -11.45
CA ASP A 77 -4.68 -17.29 -11.86
C ASP A 77 -3.22 -16.99 -12.25
N SER A 78 -2.29 -17.62 -11.56
CA SER A 78 -0.85 -17.34 -11.62
C SER A 78 -0.04 -18.59 -11.30
N PRO A 79 1.16 -18.76 -11.88
CA PRO A 79 2.14 -19.74 -11.41
C PRO A 79 2.77 -19.41 -10.04
N LEU A 80 2.51 -18.22 -9.48
CA LEU A 80 3.04 -17.72 -8.20
C LEU A 80 4.58 -17.62 -8.16
N ARG A 81 5.25 -17.41 -9.28
CA ARG A 81 6.71 -17.22 -9.32
C ARG A 81 7.12 -15.85 -8.78
N ASP A 82 6.17 -14.90 -8.74
CA ASP A 82 6.32 -13.58 -8.13
C ASP A 82 5.08 -13.26 -7.29
N GLY A 83 4.74 -14.12 -6.35
CA GLY A 83 3.67 -13.86 -5.38
C GLY A 83 2.28 -13.57 -5.95
N GLY A 84 2.06 -13.82 -7.25
CA GLY A 84 0.81 -13.54 -7.98
C GLY A 84 0.91 -12.43 -9.02
N TYR A 85 2.01 -11.66 -9.03
CA TYR A 85 2.23 -10.60 -10.03
C TYR A 85 2.52 -11.14 -11.44
N ASP A 86 2.84 -12.41 -11.59
CA ASP A 86 2.98 -13.12 -12.87
C ASP A 86 1.64 -13.76 -13.28
N ILE A 87 0.69 -12.96 -13.75
CA ILE A 87 -0.68 -13.38 -14.05
C ILE A 87 -0.75 -14.22 -15.32
N ARG A 88 -1.42 -15.39 -15.24
CA ARG A 88 -1.68 -16.30 -16.35
C ARG A 88 -3.06 -16.11 -16.96
N ASP A 89 -4.05 -15.68 -16.19
CA ASP A 89 -5.39 -15.35 -16.67
C ASP A 89 -6.01 -14.29 -15.72
N PHE A 90 -6.22 -13.10 -16.26
CA PHE A 90 -6.76 -11.97 -15.50
C PHE A 90 -8.23 -12.11 -15.07
N ARG A 91 -9.00 -12.98 -15.73
CA ARG A 91 -10.44 -13.16 -15.46
C ARG A 91 -10.73 -14.40 -14.61
N LYS A 92 -9.71 -15.02 -14.04
CA LYS A 92 -9.84 -16.17 -13.14
C LYS A 92 -9.19 -15.91 -11.80
N VAL A 93 -9.81 -16.39 -10.75
CA VAL A 93 -9.18 -16.53 -9.44
C VAL A 93 -8.25 -17.75 -9.46
N LEU A 94 -7.10 -17.66 -8.81
CA LEU A 94 -6.23 -18.82 -8.63
C LEU A 94 -7.00 -19.92 -7.88
N PRO A 95 -7.11 -21.15 -8.43
CA PRO A 95 -7.92 -22.21 -7.82
C PRO A 95 -7.55 -22.55 -6.37
N GLU A 96 -6.31 -22.29 -5.97
CA GLU A 96 -5.85 -22.43 -4.58
C GLU A 96 -6.52 -21.42 -3.64
N PHE A 97 -6.91 -20.25 -4.14
CA PHE A 97 -7.53 -19.18 -3.34
C PHE A 97 -9.06 -19.20 -3.37
N GLY A 98 -9.65 -19.88 -4.33
CA GLY A 98 -11.10 -19.98 -4.49
C GLY A 98 -11.59 -19.77 -5.91
N THR A 99 -12.78 -19.22 -6.05
CA THR A 99 -13.47 -18.97 -7.31
C THR A 99 -13.89 -17.51 -7.44
N VAL A 100 -14.40 -17.10 -8.61
CA VAL A 100 -14.98 -15.78 -8.83
C VAL A 100 -16.22 -15.58 -7.93
N GLU A 101 -17.02 -16.64 -7.71
CA GLU A 101 -18.16 -16.60 -6.81
C GLU A 101 -17.75 -16.38 -5.35
N ASP A 102 -16.62 -16.95 -4.90
CA ASP A 102 -16.06 -16.68 -3.57
C ASP A 102 -15.62 -15.21 -3.44
N PHE A 103 -15.09 -14.62 -4.51
CA PHE A 103 -14.76 -13.19 -4.53
C PHE A 103 -16.00 -12.30 -4.45
N ILE A 104 -17.08 -12.64 -5.17
CA ILE A 104 -18.38 -11.94 -5.08
C ILE A 104 -18.93 -12.02 -3.65
N SER A 105 -18.88 -13.21 -3.03
CA SER A 105 -19.30 -13.40 -1.64
C SER A 105 -18.51 -12.54 -0.67
N LEU A 106 -17.19 -12.49 -0.84
CA LEU A 106 -16.30 -11.65 -0.04
C LEU A 106 -16.66 -10.16 -0.16
N ILE A 107 -16.89 -9.64 -1.39
CA ILE A 107 -17.31 -8.25 -1.63
C ILE A 107 -18.63 -7.97 -0.92
N ASP A 108 -19.65 -8.80 -1.12
CA ASP A 108 -20.96 -8.63 -0.49
C ASP A 108 -20.87 -8.62 1.04
N SER A 109 -20.05 -9.49 1.61
CA SER A 109 -19.85 -9.60 3.04
C SER A 109 -19.05 -8.41 3.61
N ALA A 110 -18.07 -7.90 2.87
CA ALA A 110 -17.29 -6.71 3.21
C ALA A 110 -18.16 -5.45 3.17
N HIS A 111 -18.94 -5.26 2.10
CA HIS A 111 -19.85 -4.13 1.94
C HIS A 111 -20.90 -4.07 3.05
N LYS A 112 -21.48 -5.20 3.47
CA LYS A 112 -22.42 -5.26 4.62
C LYS A 112 -21.79 -4.76 5.93
N ARG A 113 -20.46 -4.77 6.03
CA ARG A 113 -19.69 -4.27 7.17
C ARG A 113 -19.15 -2.85 6.98
N GLY A 114 -19.45 -2.22 5.85
CA GLY A 114 -18.92 -0.90 5.49
C GLY A 114 -17.43 -0.94 5.07
N ILE A 115 -16.92 -2.10 4.68
CA ILE A 115 -15.55 -2.29 4.21
C ILE A 115 -15.56 -2.38 2.67
N ARG A 116 -14.74 -1.58 2.01
CA ARG A 116 -14.48 -1.60 0.57
C ARG A 116 -13.37 -2.56 0.22
N ILE A 117 -13.29 -2.96 -1.04
CA ILE A 117 -12.22 -3.83 -1.54
C ILE A 117 -11.62 -3.22 -2.80
N ILE A 118 -10.30 -3.03 -2.79
CA ILE A 118 -9.50 -2.74 -3.98
C ILE A 118 -8.50 -3.87 -4.22
N THR A 119 -8.12 -4.06 -5.46
CA THR A 119 -7.17 -5.11 -5.83
C THR A 119 -6.03 -4.56 -6.67
N ASP A 120 -4.93 -5.28 -6.70
CA ASP A 120 -3.82 -4.99 -7.58
C ASP A 120 -4.11 -5.40 -9.02
N PHE A 121 -3.69 -4.53 -9.93
CA PHE A 121 -3.70 -4.78 -11.36
C PHE A 121 -2.30 -4.55 -11.94
N PRO A 122 -1.46 -5.60 -12.04
CA PRO A 122 -0.21 -5.55 -12.78
C PRO A 122 -0.51 -5.55 -14.27
N ILE A 123 -0.75 -4.35 -14.82
CA ILE A 123 -1.11 -4.16 -16.23
C ILE A 123 0.11 -4.03 -17.15
N ASN A 124 1.32 -3.90 -16.59
CA ASN A 124 2.55 -3.75 -17.37
C ASN A 124 2.95 -5.04 -18.11
N HIS A 125 2.72 -6.20 -17.50
CA HIS A 125 3.21 -7.49 -17.97
C HIS A 125 2.25 -8.63 -17.68
N THR A 126 2.54 -9.80 -18.21
CA THR A 126 1.85 -11.06 -17.86
C THR A 126 2.87 -12.12 -17.47
N SER A 127 2.40 -13.28 -16.99
CA SER A 127 3.25 -14.47 -16.95
C SER A 127 3.66 -14.89 -18.37
N ASP A 128 4.86 -15.45 -18.52
CA ASP A 128 5.26 -16.13 -19.76
C ASP A 128 4.39 -17.35 -20.09
N THR A 129 3.59 -17.84 -19.13
CA THR A 129 2.60 -18.91 -19.34
C THR A 129 1.22 -18.39 -19.73
N HIS A 130 1.02 -17.07 -19.86
CA HIS A 130 -0.23 -16.47 -20.32
C HIS A 130 -0.55 -16.91 -21.74
N ALA A 131 -1.84 -17.16 -22.03
CA ALA A 131 -2.27 -17.64 -23.35
C ALA A 131 -1.85 -16.70 -24.49
N TRP A 132 -1.87 -15.39 -24.27
CA TRP A 132 -1.43 -14.39 -25.26
C TRP A 132 0.06 -14.54 -25.59
N PHE A 133 0.92 -14.69 -24.57
CA PHE A 133 2.36 -14.86 -24.79
C PHE A 133 2.66 -16.17 -25.50
N GLN A 134 1.99 -17.27 -25.12
CA GLN A 134 2.16 -18.56 -25.76
C GLN A 134 1.70 -18.55 -27.22
N ALA A 135 0.66 -17.80 -27.57
CA ALA A 135 0.22 -17.60 -28.95
C ALA A 135 1.19 -16.69 -29.72
N ALA A 136 1.61 -15.56 -29.14
CA ALA A 136 2.52 -14.59 -29.75
C ALA A 136 3.88 -15.21 -30.11
N ARG A 137 4.42 -16.10 -29.27
CA ARG A 137 5.71 -16.76 -29.53
C ARG A 137 5.64 -17.82 -30.63
N GLN A 138 4.45 -18.41 -30.86
CA GLN A 138 4.25 -19.47 -31.87
C GLN A 138 3.85 -18.92 -33.23
N ASP A 139 3.09 -17.83 -33.26
CA ASP A 139 2.57 -17.22 -34.47
C ASP A 139 2.79 -15.69 -34.44
N PRO A 140 3.95 -15.21 -34.93
CA PRO A 140 4.28 -13.79 -34.98
C PRO A 140 3.31 -12.92 -35.77
N ASP A 141 2.65 -13.49 -36.77
CA ASP A 141 1.67 -12.82 -37.65
C ASP A 141 0.21 -13.03 -37.18
N GLY A 142 0.02 -13.78 -36.13
CA GLY A 142 -1.29 -14.08 -35.52
C GLY A 142 -1.91 -12.93 -34.76
N ALA A 143 -3.12 -13.14 -34.26
CA ALA A 143 -3.89 -12.11 -33.53
C ALA A 143 -3.17 -11.54 -32.29
N TYR A 144 -2.31 -12.33 -31.66
CA TYR A 144 -1.53 -11.94 -30.46
C TYR A 144 -0.07 -11.66 -30.78
N GLY A 145 0.37 -11.74 -32.05
CA GLY A 145 1.77 -11.64 -32.45
C GLY A 145 2.48 -10.37 -31.98
N ASP A 146 1.72 -9.27 -31.85
CA ASP A 146 2.21 -7.94 -31.45
C ASP A 146 1.68 -7.49 -30.07
N TYR A 147 1.26 -8.43 -29.21
CA TYR A 147 0.79 -8.12 -27.85
C TYR A 147 1.93 -7.86 -26.87
N TYR A 148 3.17 -8.24 -27.21
CA TYR A 148 4.37 -8.06 -26.37
C TYR A 148 5.43 -7.31 -27.16
N VAL A 149 6.40 -6.76 -26.44
CA VAL A 149 7.50 -6.01 -27.06
C VAL A 149 8.60 -6.98 -27.52
N TRP A 150 8.78 -7.10 -28.83
CA TRP A 150 9.72 -8.03 -29.48
C TRP A 150 10.82 -7.28 -30.26
N SER A 151 12.01 -7.88 -30.34
CA SER A 151 13.14 -7.37 -31.14
C SER A 151 13.97 -8.51 -31.72
N ASP A 152 14.60 -8.25 -32.87
CA ASP A 152 15.57 -9.18 -33.46
C ASP A 152 16.92 -9.19 -32.75
N ASP A 153 17.21 -8.14 -31.99
CA ASP A 153 18.41 -7.98 -31.17
C ASP A 153 18.05 -7.41 -29.78
N ASP A 154 19.01 -7.42 -28.86
CA ASP A 154 18.91 -6.95 -27.48
C ASP A 154 19.52 -5.55 -27.28
N ALA A 155 19.70 -4.78 -28.36
CA ALA A 155 20.39 -3.50 -28.33
C ALA A 155 19.45 -2.30 -28.09
N LYS A 156 18.13 -2.48 -28.28
CA LYS A 156 17.16 -1.40 -28.07
C LYS A 156 17.01 -1.06 -26.59
N TYR A 157 16.70 0.21 -26.32
CA TYR A 157 16.39 0.72 -24.98
C TYR A 157 17.53 0.55 -23.96
N ASP A 158 18.78 0.64 -24.44
CA ASP A 158 20.01 0.40 -23.66
C ASP A 158 20.19 1.38 -22.47
N GLY A 159 19.54 2.54 -22.52
CA GLY A 159 19.49 3.51 -21.41
C GLY A 159 18.55 3.14 -20.27
N THR A 160 17.80 2.04 -20.38
CA THR A 160 16.78 1.66 -19.40
C THR A 160 17.38 0.82 -18.27
N ARG A 161 17.21 1.28 -17.02
CA ARG A 161 17.72 0.58 -15.83
C ARG A 161 17.07 -0.79 -15.62
N ILE A 162 17.81 -1.72 -15.03
CA ILE A 162 17.29 -2.99 -14.54
C ILE A 162 16.72 -2.78 -13.13
N ILE A 163 15.49 -3.24 -12.88
CA ILE A 163 14.82 -3.08 -11.58
C ILE A 163 15.24 -4.21 -10.61
N PHE A 164 15.14 -5.46 -11.03
CA PHE A 164 15.50 -6.61 -10.20
C PHE A 164 16.97 -7.00 -10.37
N ILE A 165 17.86 -6.14 -9.86
CA ILE A 165 19.33 -6.27 -10.02
C ILE A 165 19.94 -7.52 -9.37
N ASP A 166 19.22 -8.15 -8.44
CA ASP A 166 19.68 -9.38 -7.77
C ASP A 166 19.51 -10.63 -8.65
N THR A 167 18.65 -10.57 -9.68
CA THR A 167 18.25 -11.73 -10.48
C THR A 167 18.40 -11.55 -11.98
N GLU A 168 18.26 -10.32 -12.49
CA GLU A 168 18.26 -10.04 -13.93
C GLU A 168 19.54 -9.32 -14.36
N GLU A 169 20.11 -9.74 -15.51
CA GLU A 169 21.30 -9.12 -16.12
C GLU A 169 20.94 -8.22 -17.31
N SER A 170 19.72 -8.36 -17.86
CA SER A 170 19.21 -7.63 -19.02
C SER A 170 17.69 -7.46 -18.91
N ASN A 171 17.15 -6.43 -19.54
CA ASN A 171 15.71 -6.28 -19.77
C ASN A 171 15.24 -7.08 -21.02
N TRP A 172 16.13 -7.76 -21.72
CA TRP A 172 15.84 -8.59 -22.89
C TRP A 172 16.13 -10.05 -22.63
N THR A 173 15.21 -10.94 -23.02
CA THR A 173 15.41 -12.39 -22.95
C THR A 173 15.09 -13.03 -24.31
N TRP A 174 16.00 -13.94 -24.75
CA TRP A 174 15.83 -14.67 -26.00
C TRP A 174 14.75 -15.74 -25.92
N ASP A 175 13.79 -15.71 -26.86
CA ASP A 175 12.80 -16.77 -27.04
C ASP A 175 13.21 -17.72 -28.18
N PRO A 176 13.53 -19.00 -27.88
CA PRO A 176 13.96 -19.94 -28.90
C PRO A 176 12.84 -20.42 -29.84
N VAL A 177 11.56 -20.23 -29.47
CA VAL A 177 10.39 -20.59 -30.30
C VAL A 177 10.17 -19.54 -31.37
N ARG A 178 10.04 -18.28 -30.97
CA ARG A 178 9.84 -17.14 -31.88
C ARG A 178 11.14 -16.74 -32.58
N LYS A 179 12.30 -17.04 -31.97
CA LYS A 179 13.65 -16.63 -32.42
C LYS A 179 13.81 -15.12 -32.48
N GLN A 180 13.29 -14.46 -31.46
CA GLN A 180 13.41 -13.03 -31.17
C GLN A 180 13.64 -12.83 -29.69
N TYR A 181 14.08 -11.65 -29.29
CA TYR A 181 14.12 -11.21 -27.90
C TYR A 181 12.76 -10.61 -27.53
N TYR A 182 12.29 -10.84 -26.30
CA TYR A 182 11.17 -10.12 -25.71
C TYR A 182 11.65 -9.24 -24.57
N TRP A 183 10.99 -8.13 -24.40
CA TRP A 183 11.25 -7.15 -23.36
C TRP A 183 10.58 -7.55 -22.04
N HIS A 184 11.24 -7.26 -20.90
CA HIS A 184 10.69 -7.38 -19.55
C HIS A 184 11.36 -6.37 -18.62
N ARG A 185 10.59 -5.62 -17.86
CA ARG A 185 11.12 -4.67 -16.88
C ARG A 185 11.42 -5.32 -15.53
N PHE A 186 10.73 -6.41 -15.23
CA PHE A 186 10.83 -7.19 -14.01
C PHE A 186 11.50 -8.53 -14.31
N PHE A 187 10.98 -9.64 -13.77
CA PHE A 187 11.59 -10.94 -14.04
C PHE A 187 11.47 -11.35 -15.52
N SER A 188 12.42 -12.10 -16.00
CA SER A 188 12.42 -12.69 -17.36
C SER A 188 11.19 -13.56 -17.65
N HIS A 189 10.48 -14.03 -16.63
CA HIS A 189 9.21 -14.74 -16.80
C HIS A 189 7.97 -13.83 -16.77
N GLN A 190 8.16 -12.52 -16.80
CA GLN A 190 7.11 -11.50 -16.84
C GLN A 190 7.28 -10.61 -18.08
N PRO A 191 6.99 -11.13 -19.30
CA PRO A 191 7.11 -10.34 -20.52
C PRO A 191 6.16 -9.15 -20.52
N ASP A 192 6.67 -7.98 -20.92
CA ASP A 192 5.92 -6.73 -20.94
C ASP A 192 4.96 -6.67 -22.12
N LEU A 193 3.77 -6.16 -21.87
CA LEU A 193 2.73 -5.93 -22.86
C LEU A 193 3.10 -4.73 -23.76
N ASN A 194 2.78 -4.84 -25.04
CA ASN A 194 3.00 -3.77 -26.02
C ASN A 194 1.84 -2.76 -26.02
N TYR A 195 1.96 -1.69 -25.27
CA TYR A 195 0.94 -0.64 -25.21
C TYR A 195 0.86 0.24 -26.47
N ASP A 196 1.81 0.14 -27.40
CA ASP A 196 1.65 0.73 -28.74
C ASP A 196 0.57 0.02 -29.56
N ASN A 197 0.20 -1.21 -29.17
CA ASN A 197 -0.90 -1.94 -29.78
C ASN A 197 -2.24 -1.53 -29.14
N PRO A 198 -3.17 -0.87 -29.87
CA PRO A 198 -4.46 -0.49 -29.31
C PRO A 198 -5.31 -1.66 -28.81
N ALA A 199 -5.13 -2.87 -29.37
CA ALA A 199 -5.86 -4.05 -28.92
C ALA A 199 -5.47 -4.46 -27.49
N VAL A 200 -4.20 -4.27 -27.09
CA VAL A 200 -3.74 -4.49 -25.72
C VAL A 200 -4.43 -3.50 -24.77
N GLN A 201 -4.47 -2.23 -25.14
CA GLN A 201 -5.12 -1.19 -24.31
C GLN A 201 -6.61 -1.49 -24.11
N GLU A 202 -7.35 -1.87 -25.17
CA GLU A 202 -8.77 -2.22 -25.06
C GLU A 202 -8.99 -3.47 -24.21
N GLU A 203 -8.15 -4.51 -24.35
CA GLU A 203 -8.26 -5.73 -23.57
C GLU A 203 -8.05 -5.46 -22.06
N ILE A 204 -7.09 -4.59 -21.71
CA ILE A 204 -6.87 -4.18 -20.32
C ILE A 204 -8.08 -3.41 -19.77
N LEU A 205 -8.68 -2.50 -20.56
CA LEU A 205 -9.90 -1.79 -20.14
C LEU A 205 -11.07 -2.76 -19.93
N ASP A 206 -11.21 -3.79 -20.79
CA ASP A 206 -12.26 -4.80 -20.64
C ASP A 206 -12.03 -5.72 -19.43
N ILE A 207 -10.79 -6.01 -19.08
CA ILE A 207 -10.46 -6.73 -17.85
C ILE A 207 -10.83 -5.88 -16.62
N ILE A 208 -10.53 -4.59 -16.64
CA ILE A 208 -10.90 -3.65 -15.57
C ILE A 208 -12.43 -3.63 -15.41
N ARG A 209 -13.19 -3.50 -16.51
CA ARG A 209 -14.66 -3.55 -16.47
C ARG A 209 -15.17 -4.84 -15.83
N PHE A 210 -14.60 -6.00 -16.24
CA PHE A 210 -15.00 -7.29 -15.68
C PHE A 210 -15.00 -7.30 -14.15
N TRP A 211 -13.93 -6.82 -13.51
CA TRP A 211 -13.83 -6.83 -12.04
C TRP A 211 -14.66 -5.73 -11.37
N LEU A 212 -14.77 -4.55 -11.98
CA LEU A 212 -15.62 -3.48 -11.48
C LEU A 212 -17.11 -3.86 -11.54
N ASP A 213 -17.53 -4.57 -12.59
CA ASP A 213 -18.89 -5.11 -12.71
C ASP A 213 -19.22 -6.14 -11.63
N LEU A 214 -18.22 -6.87 -11.13
CA LEU A 214 -18.37 -7.78 -9.99
C LEU A 214 -18.49 -7.06 -8.62
N GLY A 215 -18.36 -5.74 -8.59
CA GLY A 215 -18.58 -4.93 -7.39
C GLY A 215 -17.33 -4.39 -6.70
N MET A 216 -16.16 -4.55 -7.30
CA MET A 216 -14.90 -4.02 -6.78
C MET A 216 -14.93 -2.49 -6.65
N ASP A 217 -14.36 -1.94 -5.57
CA ASP A 217 -14.44 -0.50 -5.24
C ASP A 217 -13.33 0.34 -5.84
N GLY A 218 -12.31 -0.28 -6.40
CA GLY A 218 -11.19 0.40 -7.03
C GLY A 218 -10.04 -0.53 -7.34
N ILE A 219 -9.01 0.00 -7.97
CA ILE A 219 -7.80 -0.74 -8.32
C ILE A 219 -6.54 0.02 -7.95
N ARG A 220 -5.50 -0.72 -7.58
CA ARG A 220 -4.13 -0.25 -7.57
C ARG A 220 -3.49 -0.63 -8.89
N LEU A 221 -3.06 0.37 -9.64
CA LEU A 221 -2.31 0.17 -10.86
C LEU A 221 -0.84 -0.05 -10.50
N ASP A 222 -0.42 -1.30 -10.63
CA ASP A 222 0.95 -1.73 -10.37
C ASP A 222 1.88 -1.29 -11.50
N ALA A 223 3.09 -0.86 -11.13
CA ALA A 223 4.18 -0.61 -12.08
C ALA A 223 3.85 0.33 -13.26
N ILE A 224 2.98 1.31 -13.05
CA ILE A 224 2.46 2.17 -14.13
C ILE A 224 3.50 3.07 -14.82
N PRO A 225 4.66 3.44 -14.24
CA PRO A 225 5.65 4.24 -14.95
C PRO A 225 6.22 3.56 -16.20
N TYR A 226 6.07 2.24 -16.37
CA TYR A 226 6.85 1.43 -17.29
C TYR A 226 6.07 0.92 -18.53
N LEU A 227 4.85 1.43 -18.79
CA LEU A 227 3.94 0.88 -19.81
C LEU A 227 4.41 1.04 -21.27
N PHE A 228 5.30 1.97 -21.55
CA PHE A 228 5.81 2.24 -22.88
C PHE A 228 7.32 2.32 -22.92
N GLU A 229 7.93 1.84 -24.00
CA GLU A 229 9.36 1.92 -24.27
C GLU A 229 9.65 2.92 -25.40
N ARG A 230 10.66 3.79 -25.18
CA ARG A 230 11.12 4.74 -26.22
C ARG A 230 12.63 4.81 -26.23
N GLU A 231 13.18 4.66 -27.44
CA GLU A 231 14.62 4.76 -27.66
C GLU A 231 15.18 6.12 -27.19
N GLY A 232 16.31 6.09 -26.50
CA GLY A 232 16.96 7.30 -25.99
C GLY A 232 16.29 7.93 -24.77
N THR A 233 15.37 7.23 -24.11
CA THR A 233 14.73 7.63 -22.85
C THR A 233 15.00 6.60 -21.75
N SER A 234 14.56 6.89 -20.52
CA SER A 234 14.53 5.91 -19.42
C SER A 234 13.41 4.87 -19.58
N SER A 235 12.48 5.06 -20.52
CA SER A 235 11.23 4.31 -20.63
C SER A 235 10.40 4.33 -19.32
N GLU A 236 10.41 5.48 -18.63
CA GLU A 236 9.66 5.74 -17.41
C GLU A 236 8.92 7.08 -17.54
N ASN A 237 7.70 7.19 -17.00
CA ASN A 237 6.89 8.42 -16.97
C ASN A 237 6.66 9.08 -18.34
N LEU A 238 6.54 8.27 -19.38
CA LEU A 238 6.33 8.81 -20.72
C LEU A 238 4.94 9.43 -20.86
N GLN A 239 4.80 10.40 -21.76
CA GLN A 239 3.53 11.08 -22.00
C GLN A 239 2.43 10.11 -22.47
N GLU A 240 2.81 9.07 -23.19
CA GLU A 240 1.90 8.01 -23.64
C GLU A 240 1.34 7.21 -22.45
N THR A 241 2.14 6.96 -21.40
CA THR A 241 1.69 6.34 -20.15
C THR A 241 0.60 7.19 -19.50
N HIS A 242 0.83 8.49 -19.31
CA HIS A 242 -0.18 9.41 -18.79
C HIS A 242 -1.44 9.44 -19.66
N GLY A 243 -1.27 9.41 -20.98
CA GLY A 243 -2.41 9.32 -21.92
C GLY A 243 -3.27 8.08 -21.70
N PHE A 244 -2.67 6.92 -21.44
CA PHE A 244 -3.41 5.69 -21.14
C PHE A 244 -4.08 5.76 -19.76
N ILE A 245 -3.39 6.27 -18.72
CA ILE A 245 -3.98 6.42 -17.38
C ILE A 245 -5.20 7.36 -17.41
N LYS A 246 -5.16 8.45 -18.19
CA LYS A 246 -6.34 9.31 -18.42
C LYS A 246 -7.51 8.56 -19.06
N ARG A 247 -7.24 7.61 -19.97
CA ARG A 247 -8.31 6.75 -20.52
C ARG A 247 -8.90 5.84 -19.46
N VAL A 248 -8.07 5.22 -18.60
CA VAL A 248 -8.54 4.43 -17.46
C VAL A 248 -9.37 5.30 -16.52
N ARG A 249 -8.92 6.51 -16.20
CA ARG A 249 -9.67 7.44 -15.35
C ARG A 249 -11.01 7.82 -15.97
N THR A 250 -11.06 8.11 -17.27
CA THR A 250 -12.31 8.41 -17.99
C THR A 250 -13.30 7.25 -17.88
N LEU A 251 -12.85 5.99 -18.02
CA LEU A 251 -13.67 4.81 -17.79
C LEU A 251 -14.30 4.82 -16.38
N PHE A 252 -13.52 5.14 -15.35
CA PHE A 252 -14.02 5.18 -13.97
C PHE A 252 -15.06 6.30 -13.78
N ASP A 253 -14.79 7.49 -14.29
CA ASP A 253 -15.67 8.63 -14.11
C ASP A 253 -17.02 8.47 -14.85
N GLU A 254 -17.00 7.84 -16.04
CA GLU A 254 -18.20 7.70 -16.89
C GLU A 254 -19.00 6.43 -16.55
N GLU A 255 -18.34 5.29 -16.32
CA GLU A 255 -19.02 4.00 -16.16
C GLU A 255 -19.13 3.56 -14.68
N TYR A 256 -18.17 3.99 -13.80
CA TYR A 256 -18.07 3.53 -12.42
C TYR A 256 -17.88 4.68 -11.40
N PRO A 257 -18.80 5.64 -11.33
CA PRO A 257 -18.66 6.79 -10.45
C PRO A 257 -18.49 6.37 -8.98
N GLY A 258 -17.53 6.98 -8.28
CA GLY A 258 -17.22 6.68 -6.88
C GLY A 258 -16.23 5.53 -6.67
N ARG A 259 -15.80 4.85 -7.74
CA ARG A 259 -14.67 3.94 -7.71
C ARG A 259 -13.36 4.72 -7.75
N PHE A 260 -12.26 4.07 -7.44
CA PHE A 260 -11.02 4.73 -7.03
C PHE A 260 -9.79 4.11 -7.73
N LEU A 261 -8.87 4.96 -8.15
CA LEU A 261 -7.59 4.58 -8.75
C LEU A 261 -6.44 4.97 -7.83
N LEU A 262 -5.59 3.99 -7.52
CA LEU A 262 -4.36 4.15 -6.76
C LEU A 262 -3.16 3.87 -7.67
N ALA A 263 -2.24 4.82 -7.78
CA ALA A 263 -1.00 4.67 -8.54
C ALA A 263 0.11 4.06 -7.69
N GLU A 264 0.83 3.10 -8.25
CA GLU A 264 2.15 2.75 -7.78
C GLU A 264 3.21 3.35 -8.72
N ALA A 265 3.84 4.43 -8.26
CA ALA A 265 4.98 5.06 -8.89
C ALA A 265 6.06 5.29 -7.83
N ASN A 266 7.08 4.41 -7.81
CA ASN A 266 8.18 4.49 -6.84
C ASN A 266 9.22 5.51 -7.31
N GLN A 267 8.90 6.79 -7.15
CA GLN A 267 9.70 7.92 -7.62
C GLN A 267 9.65 9.09 -6.63
N MET A 268 10.40 10.15 -6.91
CA MET A 268 10.38 11.37 -6.09
C MET A 268 9.01 12.08 -6.19
N PRO A 269 8.60 12.85 -5.16
CA PRO A 269 7.26 13.43 -5.12
C PRO A 269 6.92 14.35 -6.29
N ASP A 270 7.90 15.05 -6.84
CA ASP A 270 7.75 15.94 -8.00
C ASP A 270 7.47 15.20 -9.31
N GLU A 271 7.92 13.96 -9.43
CA GLU A 271 7.58 13.07 -10.55
C GLU A 271 6.21 12.40 -10.33
N VAL A 272 5.96 11.90 -9.11
CA VAL A 272 4.69 11.21 -8.77
C VAL A 272 3.48 12.11 -8.91
N VAL A 273 3.62 13.42 -8.65
CA VAL A 273 2.50 14.36 -8.72
C VAL A 273 1.83 14.40 -10.09
N ALA A 274 2.57 14.07 -11.16
CA ALA A 274 2.02 13.98 -12.52
C ALA A 274 0.92 12.92 -12.65
N TYR A 275 0.96 11.83 -11.86
CA TYR A 275 -0.06 10.76 -11.87
C TYR A 275 -1.39 11.15 -11.22
N PHE A 276 -1.51 12.35 -10.65
CA PHE A 276 -2.79 12.94 -10.29
C PHE A 276 -3.46 13.70 -11.45
N GLY A 277 -2.71 13.96 -12.52
CA GLY A 277 -3.18 14.68 -13.72
C GLY A 277 -3.10 16.20 -13.64
N ASP A 278 -3.70 16.88 -14.63
CA ASP A 278 -3.47 18.29 -14.90
C ASP A 278 -4.31 19.27 -14.05
N GLY A 279 -5.07 18.81 -13.06
CA GLY A 279 -6.03 19.62 -12.31
C GLY A 279 -5.45 20.78 -11.47
N GLY A 280 -4.15 20.77 -11.18
CA GLY A 280 -3.50 21.72 -10.26
C GLY A 280 -4.05 21.66 -8.82
N PRO A 281 -3.52 22.48 -7.88
CA PRO A 281 -3.89 22.39 -6.46
C PRO A 281 -5.38 22.64 -6.15
N ASP A 282 -6.04 23.51 -6.91
CA ASP A 282 -7.45 23.88 -6.69
C ASP A 282 -8.41 23.13 -7.64
N GLY A 283 -7.88 22.21 -8.47
CA GLY A 283 -8.64 21.53 -9.51
C GLY A 283 -8.95 20.08 -9.21
N VAL A 284 -9.57 19.45 -10.22
CA VAL A 284 -9.88 18.01 -10.24
C VAL A 284 -8.81 17.34 -11.09
N GLY A 285 -8.07 16.40 -10.51
CA GLY A 285 -7.12 15.58 -11.28
C GLY A 285 -7.85 14.64 -12.24
N ASP A 286 -7.24 14.39 -13.41
CA ASP A 286 -7.79 13.57 -14.49
C ASP A 286 -7.04 12.24 -14.69
N GLU A 287 -6.18 11.87 -13.73
CA GLU A 287 -5.52 10.57 -13.61
C GLU A 287 -5.90 9.86 -12.31
N CYS A 288 -4.96 9.31 -11.54
CA CYS A 288 -5.27 8.60 -10.30
C CYS A 288 -5.73 9.55 -9.19
N GLN A 289 -6.65 9.09 -8.36
CA GLN A 289 -7.08 9.83 -7.17
C GLN A 289 -6.07 9.71 -6.02
N MET A 290 -5.27 8.65 -5.99
CA MET A 290 -4.24 8.46 -4.98
C MET A 290 -2.95 7.94 -5.60
N ALA A 291 -1.83 8.30 -4.99
CA ALA A 291 -0.52 7.70 -5.25
C ALA A 291 0.20 7.45 -3.93
N PHE A 292 1.00 6.39 -3.86
CA PHE A 292 1.83 6.15 -2.69
C PHE A 292 2.95 7.18 -2.56
N HIS A 293 3.13 7.70 -1.35
CA HIS A 293 4.24 8.57 -1.01
C HIS A 293 5.45 7.74 -0.55
N PHE A 294 6.11 7.03 -1.48
CA PHE A 294 7.27 6.19 -1.18
C PHE A 294 8.39 6.92 -0.44
N PRO A 295 8.76 8.17 -0.80
CA PRO A 295 9.88 8.84 -0.16
C PRO A 295 9.72 9.12 1.34
N VAL A 296 8.49 9.27 1.86
CA VAL A 296 8.28 9.54 3.30
C VAL A 296 8.55 8.31 4.15
N MET A 297 8.32 7.11 3.62
CA MET A 297 8.43 5.86 4.36
C MET A 297 9.85 5.62 4.93
N PRO A 298 10.95 5.60 4.13
CA PRO A 298 12.30 5.43 4.70
C PRO A 298 12.68 6.57 5.65
N ARG A 299 12.19 7.78 5.43
CA ARG A 299 12.50 8.95 6.27
C ARG A 299 11.86 8.90 7.64
N ILE A 300 10.73 8.21 7.79
CA ILE A 300 10.17 7.90 9.12
C ILE A 300 11.15 7.02 9.91
N PHE A 301 11.68 5.96 9.32
CA PHE A 301 12.67 5.09 9.97
C PHE A 301 13.97 5.82 10.26
N MET A 302 14.45 6.65 9.32
CA MET A 302 15.63 7.49 9.53
C MET A 302 15.42 8.43 10.70
N GLY A 303 14.30 9.13 10.76
CA GLY A 303 13.98 10.07 11.84
C GLY A 303 13.94 9.39 13.21
N ILE A 304 13.31 8.22 13.33
CA ILE A 304 13.26 7.45 14.57
C ILE A 304 14.67 7.00 14.99
N HIS A 305 15.50 6.54 14.06
CA HIS A 305 16.85 6.06 14.39
C HIS A 305 17.84 7.21 14.67
N GLN A 306 17.75 8.31 13.93
CA GLN A 306 18.58 9.51 14.14
C GLN A 306 18.13 10.33 15.34
N GLU A 307 16.96 10.01 15.91
CA GLU A 307 16.31 10.81 16.95
C GLU A 307 16.10 12.27 16.51
N SER A 308 15.68 12.48 15.25
CA SER A 308 15.50 13.78 14.61
C SER A 308 14.23 13.83 13.76
N ALA A 309 13.49 14.91 13.82
CA ALA A 309 12.34 15.15 12.98
C ALA A 309 12.73 15.59 11.55
N GLN A 310 13.98 16.02 11.35
CA GLN A 310 14.42 16.68 10.12
C GLN A 310 14.21 15.86 8.85
N PRO A 311 14.50 14.54 8.79
CA PRO A 311 14.26 13.75 7.57
C PRO A 311 12.81 13.77 7.12
N ILE A 312 11.86 13.80 8.05
CA ILE A 312 10.41 13.85 7.74
C ILE A 312 10.03 15.27 7.29
N ILE A 313 10.51 16.30 7.99
CA ILE A 313 10.23 17.70 7.66
C ILE A 313 10.73 18.03 6.26
N ASP A 314 11.95 17.62 5.91
CA ASP A 314 12.56 17.92 4.62
C ASP A 314 11.74 17.33 3.47
N ILE A 315 11.40 16.04 3.54
CA ILE A 315 10.62 15.42 2.46
C ILE A 315 9.20 15.98 2.35
N LEU A 316 8.56 16.36 3.46
CA LEU A 316 7.25 16.99 3.42
C LEU A 316 7.29 18.40 2.79
N ARG A 317 8.36 19.15 3.02
CA ARG A 317 8.59 20.46 2.38
C ARG A 317 8.87 20.34 0.88
N GLU A 318 9.54 19.26 0.46
CA GLU A 318 9.81 18.95 -0.94
C GLU A 318 8.58 18.39 -1.69
N THR A 319 7.57 17.92 -0.94
CA THR A 319 6.36 17.35 -1.53
C THR A 319 5.47 18.44 -2.14
N PRO A 320 5.20 18.41 -3.47
CA PRO A 320 4.36 19.40 -4.11
C PRO A 320 2.90 19.31 -3.63
N ALA A 321 2.17 20.41 -3.82
CA ALA A 321 0.72 20.42 -3.66
C ALA A 321 0.05 19.53 -4.73
N ILE A 322 -0.97 18.79 -4.32
CA ILE A 322 -1.73 17.87 -5.17
C ILE A 322 -3.13 18.43 -5.44
N PRO A 323 -3.85 17.96 -6.49
CA PRO A 323 -5.23 18.38 -6.75
C PRO A 323 -6.14 18.20 -5.53
N ALA A 324 -7.15 19.06 -5.40
CA ALA A 324 -8.08 19.04 -4.26
C ALA A 324 -8.80 17.69 -4.12
N THR A 325 -9.01 16.95 -5.21
CA THR A 325 -9.61 15.62 -5.24
C THR A 325 -8.61 14.48 -5.05
N ALA A 326 -7.31 14.78 -4.95
CA ALA A 326 -6.27 13.77 -4.80
C ALA A 326 -5.88 13.52 -3.34
N GLN A 327 -5.16 12.43 -3.09
CA GLN A 327 -4.61 12.08 -1.79
C GLN A 327 -3.31 11.30 -1.90
N TRP A 328 -2.41 11.48 -0.96
CA TRP A 328 -1.27 10.59 -0.76
C TRP A 328 -1.67 9.33 0.01
N GLY A 329 -1.20 8.16 -0.42
CA GLY A 329 -1.22 6.93 0.37
C GLY A 329 0.08 6.80 1.18
N ILE A 330 -0.02 6.65 2.49
CA ILE A 330 1.13 6.51 3.38
C ILE A 330 1.15 5.12 4.00
N PHE A 331 2.31 4.50 4.03
CA PHE A 331 2.52 3.18 4.62
C PHE A 331 3.89 3.10 5.31
N LEU A 332 4.02 2.19 6.28
CA LEU A 332 5.29 1.87 6.93
C LEU A 332 5.96 0.66 6.28
N ARG A 333 5.16 -0.37 6.05
CA ARG A 333 5.56 -1.60 5.37
C ARG A 333 4.44 -2.10 4.48
N ASN A 334 4.81 -2.93 3.49
CA ASN A 334 3.93 -3.66 2.61
C ASN A 334 4.50 -5.08 2.35
N HIS A 335 3.95 -5.78 1.36
CA HIS A 335 4.39 -7.12 0.96
C HIS A 335 5.76 -7.16 0.24
N ASP A 336 6.30 -6.01 -0.15
CA ASP A 336 7.60 -5.86 -0.81
C ASP A 336 8.70 -5.40 0.14
N GLU A 337 9.90 -5.20 -0.38
CA GLU A 337 10.99 -4.58 0.35
C GLU A 337 10.68 -3.12 0.69
N LEU A 338 11.21 -2.65 1.82
CA LEU A 338 11.30 -1.23 2.11
C LEU A 338 12.29 -0.64 1.09
N THR A 339 11.76 -0.04 0.02
CA THR A 339 12.58 0.48 -1.06
C THR A 339 13.44 1.65 -0.61
N LEU A 340 14.69 1.68 -1.09
CA LEU A 340 15.66 2.74 -0.88
C LEU A 340 16.08 3.39 -2.21
N GLU A 341 15.24 3.29 -3.23
CA GLU A 341 15.48 3.96 -4.52
C GLU A 341 15.33 5.47 -4.40
N MET A 342 14.39 5.92 -3.54
CA MET A 342 14.06 7.34 -3.35
C MET A 342 14.83 8.01 -2.22
N VAL A 343 16.04 7.55 -1.95
CA VAL A 343 16.98 8.13 -0.97
C VAL A 343 18.34 8.30 -1.63
N SER A 344 19.18 9.20 -1.10
CA SER A 344 20.55 9.36 -1.56
C SER A 344 21.40 8.11 -1.26
N GLU A 345 22.56 7.99 -1.91
CA GLU A 345 23.50 6.89 -1.63
C GLU A 345 23.95 6.88 -0.16
N GLU A 346 24.17 8.06 0.43
CA GLU A 346 24.57 8.20 1.83
C GLU A 346 23.45 7.75 2.78
N GLU A 347 22.20 8.13 2.48
CA GLU A 347 21.01 7.70 3.23
C GLU A 347 20.79 6.19 3.07
N ARG A 348 21.01 5.63 1.88
CA ARG A 348 20.91 4.20 1.60
C ARG A 348 21.93 3.41 2.42
N ASP A 349 23.17 3.83 2.41
CA ASP A 349 24.23 3.22 3.20
C ASP A 349 23.94 3.29 4.69
N TYR A 350 23.41 4.43 5.16
CA TYR A 350 22.94 4.60 6.52
C TYR A 350 21.85 3.57 6.87
N MET A 351 20.83 3.46 6.04
CA MET A 351 19.72 2.52 6.23
C MET A 351 20.18 1.07 6.25
N TYR A 352 21.04 0.67 5.31
CA TYR A 352 21.60 -0.68 5.29
C TYR A 352 22.43 -0.98 6.55
N LYS A 353 23.25 -0.05 7.01
CA LYS A 353 24.08 -0.21 8.19
C LYS A 353 23.24 -0.44 9.44
N HIS A 354 22.13 0.27 9.60
CA HIS A 354 21.36 0.28 10.83
C HIS A 354 20.15 -0.67 10.83
N TYR A 355 19.56 -0.93 9.68
CA TYR A 355 18.35 -1.74 9.54
C TYR A 355 18.53 -3.07 8.79
N ALA A 356 19.64 -3.24 8.05
CA ALA A 356 19.91 -4.42 7.26
C ALA A 356 21.40 -4.81 7.26
N TYR A 357 21.95 -4.94 8.48
CA TYR A 357 23.35 -5.32 8.72
C TYR A 357 23.68 -6.73 8.21
N ASP A 358 22.71 -7.63 8.13
CA ASP A 358 22.85 -8.96 7.52
C ASP A 358 22.39 -8.88 6.06
N PRO A 359 23.19 -9.35 5.08
CA PRO A 359 22.81 -9.35 3.66
C PRO A 359 21.45 -10.00 3.38
N ARG A 360 21.06 -11.01 4.16
CA ARG A 360 19.74 -11.67 4.04
C ARG A 360 18.54 -10.76 4.37
N MET A 361 18.80 -9.61 4.96
CA MET A 361 17.76 -8.59 5.22
C MET A 361 17.56 -7.67 4.01
N ARG A 362 18.31 -7.84 2.92
CA ARG A 362 18.26 -7.00 1.72
C ARG A 362 17.61 -7.76 0.58
N ALA A 363 16.96 -7.03 -0.31
CA ALA A 363 16.49 -7.48 -1.60
C ALA A 363 16.51 -6.29 -2.56
N ASN A 364 17.05 -6.47 -3.77
CA ASN A 364 17.18 -5.40 -4.76
C ASN A 364 17.79 -4.12 -4.15
N VAL A 365 17.14 -2.99 -4.31
CA VAL A 365 17.54 -1.71 -3.69
C VAL A 365 16.68 -1.45 -2.45
N GLY A 366 16.60 -2.41 -1.51
CA GLY A 366 15.72 -2.27 -0.35
C GLY A 366 16.00 -3.22 0.81
N ILE A 367 15.12 -3.18 1.78
CA ILE A 367 15.19 -3.93 3.04
C ILE A 367 13.95 -4.80 3.20
N ARG A 368 14.11 -6.12 3.18
CA ARG A 368 13.04 -7.10 3.34
C ARG A 368 12.83 -7.48 4.82
N ARG A 369 12.36 -6.52 5.61
CA ARG A 369 12.04 -6.70 7.03
C ARG A 369 10.63 -6.18 7.34
N ARG A 370 9.94 -6.77 8.31
CA ARG A 370 8.68 -6.24 8.85
C ARG A 370 8.90 -5.10 9.82
N LEU A 371 7.84 -4.35 10.13
CA LEU A 371 7.86 -3.18 11.00
C LEU A 371 8.46 -3.47 12.38
N ALA A 372 7.98 -4.50 13.07
CA ALA A 372 8.44 -4.79 14.43
C ALA A 372 9.93 -5.12 14.52
N PRO A 373 10.51 -5.99 13.65
CA PRO A 373 11.95 -6.20 13.61
C PRO A 373 12.76 -4.96 13.26
N LEU A 374 12.28 -4.11 12.33
CA LEU A 374 12.97 -2.85 11.99
C LEU A 374 13.09 -1.94 13.22
N LEU A 375 12.08 -1.90 14.06
CA LEU A 375 12.05 -1.08 15.28
C LEU A 375 12.56 -1.82 16.53
N GLY A 376 13.18 -3.01 16.35
CA GLY A 376 13.75 -3.81 17.43
C GLY A 376 12.72 -4.44 18.38
N GLY A 377 11.44 -4.47 17.99
CA GLY A 377 10.34 -4.91 18.85
C GLY A 377 10.02 -3.97 20.01
N HIS A 378 10.58 -2.75 20.01
CA HIS A 378 10.33 -1.76 21.07
C HIS A 378 8.92 -1.19 20.93
N ARG A 379 8.13 -1.36 21.96
CA ARG A 379 6.72 -0.96 22.01
C ARG A 379 6.51 0.53 21.75
N ASP A 380 7.28 1.37 22.38
CA ASP A 380 7.24 2.83 22.26
C ASP A 380 7.55 3.31 20.82
N ARG A 381 8.53 2.69 20.17
CA ARG A 381 8.84 2.98 18.77
C ARG A 381 7.75 2.51 17.80
N LEU A 382 7.13 1.36 18.08
CA LEU A 382 5.98 0.86 17.30
C LEU A 382 4.78 1.80 17.43
N GLU A 383 4.49 2.28 18.63
CA GLU A 383 3.44 3.27 18.87
C GLU A 383 3.73 4.58 18.16
N LEU A 384 4.96 5.09 18.25
CA LEU A 384 5.37 6.31 17.54
C LEU A 384 5.22 6.17 16.02
N ALA A 385 5.70 5.06 15.45
CA ALA A 385 5.60 4.81 14.00
C ALA A 385 4.14 4.77 13.53
N HIS A 386 3.25 4.07 14.26
CA HIS A 386 1.82 4.06 13.94
C HIS A 386 1.17 5.44 14.16
N ALA A 387 1.58 6.20 15.18
CA ALA A 387 1.07 7.55 15.41
C ALA A 387 1.45 8.48 14.24
N LEU A 388 2.68 8.38 13.72
CA LEU A 388 3.11 9.10 12.52
C LEU A 388 2.30 8.67 11.30
N LEU A 389 2.16 7.36 11.05
CA LEU A 389 1.35 6.83 9.96
C LEU A 389 -0.09 7.37 9.97
N LEU A 390 -0.68 7.45 11.16
CA LEU A 390 -2.09 7.85 11.32
C LEU A 390 -2.29 9.38 11.36
N SER A 391 -1.25 10.20 11.47
CA SER A 391 -1.38 11.65 11.60
C SER A 391 -0.73 12.46 10.47
N LEU A 392 0.29 11.94 9.79
CA LEU A 392 0.91 12.59 8.64
C LEU A 392 -0.10 12.82 7.49
N PRO A 393 0.15 13.81 6.59
CA PRO A 393 -0.73 14.06 5.45
C PRO A 393 -0.87 12.84 4.55
N GLY A 394 -2.07 12.29 4.44
CA GLY A 394 -2.36 11.13 3.60
C GLY A 394 -3.30 10.13 4.25
N SER A 395 -3.68 9.12 3.48
CA SER A 395 -4.47 7.98 3.95
C SER A 395 -3.55 6.83 4.37
N PRO A 396 -3.70 6.28 5.56
CA PRO A 396 -2.80 5.25 6.09
C PRO A 396 -3.11 3.88 5.51
N PHE A 397 -2.07 3.15 5.16
CA PHE A 397 -2.10 1.74 4.78
C PHE A 397 -1.40 0.91 5.85
N LEU A 398 -2.13 0.03 6.50
CA LEU A 398 -1.63 -0.95 7.45
C LEU A 398 -1.31 -2.25 6.71
N TYR A 399 -0.18 -2.86 6.99
CA TYR A 399 0.16 -4.19 6.47
C TYR A 399 -0.26 -5.26 7.47
N TYR A 400 -0.90 -6.34 7.02
CA TYR A 400 -1.41 -7.39 7.91
C TYR A 400 -0.35 -7.87 8.90
N GLY A 401 -0.72 -7.94 10.17
CA GLY A 401 0.14 -8.36 11.25
C GLY A 401 1.01 -7.25 11.88
N ASP A 402 1.12 -6.06 11.25
CA ASP A 402 1.86 -4.95 11.87
C ASP A 402 1.13 -4.43 13.11
N GLU A 403 -0.20 -4.50 13.15
CA GLU A 403 -1.03 -4.12 14.28
C GLU A 403 -0.81 -4.98 15.53
N ILE A 404 -0.25 -6.18 15.38
CA ILE A 404 0.14 -7.05 16.50
C ILE A 404 1.64 -7.08 16.75
N GLY A 405 2.44 -6.41 15.92
CA GLY A 405 3.90 -6.44 15.98
C GLY A 405 4.50 -7.77 15.47
N MET A 406 3.93 -8.32 14.41
CA MET A 406 4.38 -9.57 13.79
C MET A 406 5.81 -9.43 13.25
N GLY A 407 6.61 -10.48 13.41
CA GLY A 407 7.98 -10.53 12.91
C GLY A 407 8.11 -11.08 11.50
N ASP A 408 9.34 -11.25 11.06
CA ASP A 408 9.70 -11.78 9.75
C ASP A 408 10.63 -13.00 9.84
N ASN A 409 10.91 -13.60 8.67
CA ASN A 409 11.86 -14.71 8.54
C ASN A 409 12.88 -14.42 7.43
N ILE A 410 14.03 -13.89 7.80
CA ILE A 410 15.12 -13.52 6.85
C ILE A 410 15.78 -14.73 6.15
N TRP A 411 15.47 -15.96 6.55
CA TRP A 411 16.00 -17.17 5.95
C TRP A 411 15.22 -17.63 4.70
N LEU A 412 14.02 -17.10 4.51
CA LEU A 412 13.24 -17.36 3.31
C LEU A 412 13.77 -16.54 2.13
N PRO A 413 13.63 -17.06 0.90
CA PRO A 413 14.10 -16.37 -0.30
C PRO A 413 13.28 -15.11 -0.59
N ASP A 414 13.78 -14.28 -1.49
CA ASP A 414 13.12 -13.08 -2.00
C ASP A 414 12.38 -12.30 -0.90
N ARG A 415 11.15 -11.90 -1.11
CA ARG A 415 10.27 -11.19 -0.17
C ARG A 415 9.40 -12.11 0.71
N ASP A 416 9.52 -13.42 0.56
CA ASP A 416 8.74 -14.42 1.32
C ASP A 416 8.85 -14.24 2.83
N GLY A 417 10.01 -13.76 3.30
CA GLY A 417 10.24 -13.53 4.73
C GLY A 417 9.28 -12.54 5.38
N VAL A 418 8.70 -11.61 4.63
CA VAL A 418 7.70 -10.65 5.10
C VAL A 418 6.27 -11.05 4.75
N ARG A 419 6.08 -12.19 4.05
CA ARG A 419 4.80 -12.71 3.55
C ARG A 419 4.33 -13.97 4.29
N THR A 420 4.85 -14.22 5.50
CA THR A 420 4.56 -15.41 6.32
C THR A 420 3.11 -15.43 6.82
N PRO A 421 2.56 -16.62 7.18
CA PRO A 421 1.19 -16.74 7.67
C PRO A 421 0.86 -15.85 8.85
N MET A 422 -0.34 -15.26 8.86
CA MET A 422 -0.87 -14.45 9.95
C MET A 422 -0.95 -15.24 11.26
N GLN A 423 -0.65 -14.59 12.38
CA GLN A 423 -0.58 -15.20 13.70
C GLN A 423 -1.86 -14.92 14.49
N TRP A 424 -2.84 -15.84 14.39
CA TRP A 424 -4.16 -15.68 15.02
C TRP A 424 -4.18 -16.12 16.48
N SER A 425 -3.55 -17.25 16.80
CA SER A 425 -3.57 -17.83 18.13
C SER A 425 -2.26 -18.56 18.47
N ASN A 426 -2.19 -19.13 19.66
CA ASN A 426 -1.10 -20.02 20.06
C ASN A 426 -1.30 -21.48 19.59
N ASP A 427 -2.33 -21.76 18.81
CA ASP A 427 -2.60 -23.09 18.27
C ASP A 427 -1.62 -23.47 17.15
N ARG A 428 -1.80 -24.69 16.63
CA ARG A 428 -1.02 -25.20 15.50
C ARG A 428 -0.93 -24.18 14.37
N ASN A 429 0.26 -23.98 13.83
CA ASN A 429 0.56 -23.03 12.75
C ASN A 429 0.12 -21.59 13.04
N GLY A 430 0.07 -21.20 14.31
CA GLY A 430 -0.37 -19.88 14.71
C GLY A 430 -1.87 -19.63 14.57
N GLY A 431 -2.68 -20.70 14.49
CA GLY A 431 -4.12 -20.60 14.21
C GLY A 431 -4.45 -20.19 12.78
N PHE A 432 -3.46 -20.13 11.90
CA PHE A 432 -3.64 -19.85 10.47
C PHE A 432 -4.31 -21.03 9.75
N SER A 433 -3.85 -22.26 10.02
CA SER A 433 -4.29 -23.51 9.39
C SER A 433 -4.07 -24.67 10.33
N LYS A 434 -4.91 -25.70 10.24
CA LYS A 434 -4.72 -26.99 10.94
C LYS A 434 -4.00 -28.02 10.08
N ALA A 435 -3.62 -27.66 8.84
CA ALA A 435 -2.83 -28.52 7.96
C ALA A 435 -1.53 -29.00 8.61
N GLU A 436 -0.95 -30.10 8.09
CA GLU A 436 0.40 -30.49 8.46
C GLU A 436 1.39 -29.38 8.10
N PRO A 437 2.41 -29.07 8.94
CA PRO A 437 3.32 -27.94 8.72
C PRO A 437 4.04 -28.00 7.37
N GLU A 438 4.27 -29.21 6.82
CA GLU A 438 4.93 -29.43 5.54
C GLU A 438 4.05 -29.06 4.33
N ARG A 439 2.75 -28.87 4.55
CA ARG A 439 1.79 -28.45 3.51
C ARG A 439 1.63 -26.94 3.44
N LEU A 440 2.10 -26.21 4.44
CA LEU A 440 1.99 -24.77 4.44
C LEU A 440 2.79 -24.17 3.29
N TYR A 441 2.23 -23.18 2.61
CA TYR A 441 2.90 -22.46 1.54
C TYR A 441 4.22 -21.79 2.01
N LEU A 442 4.25 -21.32 3.27
CA LEU A 442 5.42 -20.82 4.00
C LEU A 442 5.31 -21.17 5.48
N PRO A 443 6.44 -21.38 6.18
CA PRO A 443 6.42 -21.62 7.61
C PRO A 443 5.99 -20.36 8.39
N PRO A 444 5.18 -20.49 9.46
CA PRO A 444 4.91 -19.37 10.37
C PRO A 444 6.18 -18.99 11.15
N VAL A 445 6.24 -17.74 11.61
CA VAL A 445 7.36 -17.26 12.43
C VAL A 445 7.37 -17.97 13.78
N ARG A 446 8.50 -18.57 14.16
CA ARG A 446 8.66 -19.41 15.38
C ARG A 446 9.82 -19.01 16.28
N ASN A 447 10.45 -17.85 16.03
CA ASN A 447 11.53 -17.40 16.89
C ASN A 447 11.02 -16.96 18.29
N ASP A 448 11.95 -16.83 19.24
CA ASP A 448 11.62 -16.54 20.64
C ASP A 448 11.13 -15.10 20.87
N GLN A 449 11.22 -14.22 19.90
CA GLN A 449 10.82 -12.82 20.02
C GLN A 449 9.49 -12.53 19.34
N TYR A 450 9.27 -13.07 18.14
CA TYR A 450 8.12 -12.75 17.27
C TYR A 450 7.26 -13.97 16.92
N GLY A 451 7.60 -15.15 17.43
CA GLY A 451 6.86 -16.38 17.14
C GLY A 451 5.40 -16.29 17.59
N PHE A 452 4.52 -17.00 16.89
CA PHE A 452 3.07 -16.96 17.13
C PHE A 452 2.66 -17.39 18.56
N HIS A 453 3.50 -18.11 19.29
CA HIS A 453 3.29 -18.45 20.70
C HIS A 453 3.47 -17.27 21.64
N ILE A 454 4.06 -16.14 21.17
CA ILE A 454 4.23 -14.88 21.91
C ILE A 454 3.37 -13.77 21.30
N ILE A 455 3.46 -13.62 19.98
CA ILE A 455 2.77 -12.58 19.22
C ILE A 455 1.61 -13.21 18.44
N ASN A 456 0.38 -12.96 18.86
CA ASN A 456 -0.82 -13.40 18.16
C ASN A 456 -2.04 -12.54 18.52
N VAL A 457 -3.04 -12.55 17.63
CA VAL A 457 -4.27 -11.76 17.76
C VAL A 457 -5.02 -12.11 19.04
N GLU A 458 -5.27 -13.41 19.31
CA GLU A 458 -6.08 -13.87 20.44
C GLU A 458 -5.53 -13.38 21.78
N SER A 459 -4.22 -13.52 21.99
CA SER A 459 -3.58 -13.09 23.23
C SER A 459 -3.62 -11.56 23.39
N GLN A 460 -3.56 -10.81 22.31
CA GLN A 460 -3.59 -9.35 22.35
C GLN A 460 -5.01 -8.78 22.45
N MET A 461 -6.02 -9.42 21.88
CA MET A 461 -7.41 -9.04 22.07
C MET A 461 -7.84 -9.11 23.53
N ASN A 462 -7.29 -10.05 24.28
CA ASN A 462 -7.59 -10.27 25.70
C ASN A 462 -6.75 -9.40 26.66
N ARG A 463 -5.91 -8.49 26.16
CA ARG A 463 -5.06 -7.60 26.97
C ARG A 463 -5.31 -6.13 26.61
N GLU A 464 -5.91 -5.39 27.52
CA GLU A 464 -6.27 -3.96 27.32
C GLU A 464 -5.10 -3.08 26.86
N ASN A 465 -3.89 -3.36 27.35
CA ASN A 465 -2.68 -2.60 27.02
C ASN A 465 -1.84 -3.24 25.90
N SER A 466 -2.42 -4.13 25.06
CA SER A 466 -1.70 -4.72 23.94
C SER A 466 -1.46 -3.69 22.81
N LEU A 467 -0.52 -3.99 21.90
CA LEU A 467 -0.30 -3.17 20.71
C LEU A 467 -1.57 -3.12 19.85
N LEU A 468 -2.22 -4.26 19.66
CA LEU A 468 -3.46 -4.37 18.88
C LEU A 468 -4.56 -3.46 19.42
N GLN A 469 -4.83 -3.47 20.74
CA GLN A 469 -5.84 -2.61 21.35
C GLN A 469 -5.47 -1.13 21.22
N TRP A 470 -4.17 -0.83 21.34
CA TRP A 470 -3.68 0.52 21.17
C TRP A 470 -3.84 1.01 19.73
N VAL A 471 -3.39 0.22 18.72
CA VAL A 471 -3.55 0.56 17.30
C VAL A 471 -5.02 0.78 16.96
N ARG A 472 -5.90 -0.15 17.38
CA ARG A 472 -7.34 -0.01 17.21
C ARG A 472 -7.85 1.32 17.77
N LYS A 473 -7.43 1.67 18.98
CA LYS A 473 -7.83 2.94 19.63
C LYS A 473 -7.41 4.15 18.80
N GLN A 474 -6.17 4.19 18.29
CA GLN A 474 -5.69 5.30 17.48
C GLN A 474 -6.41 5.39 16.13
N VAL A 475 -6.69 4.26 15.48
CA VAL A 475 -7.51 4.20 14.27
C VAL A 475 -8.90 4.81 14.52
N HIS A 476 -9.56 4.42 15.61
CA HIS A 476 -10.88 4.96 15.96
C HIS A 476 -10.85 6.45 16.32
N ILE A 477 -9.78 6.96 16.93
CA ILE A 477 -9.60 8.40 17.17
C ILE A 477 -9.46 9.13 15.83
N ARG A 478 -8.58 8.66 14.94
CA ARG A 478 -8.42 9.27 13.61
C ARG A 478 -9.75 9.40 12.86
N LYS A 479 -10.58 8.37 12.90
CA LYS A 479 -11.88 8.35 12.21
C LYS A 479 -12.91 9.34 12.74
N GLN A 480 -12.72 9.89 13.95
CA GLN A 480 -13.61 10.90 14.53
C GLN A 480 -13.36 12.31 13.97
N TYR A 481 -12.18 12.56 13.38
CA TYR A 481 -11.77 13.88 12.93
C TYR A 481 -11.39 13.86 11.44
N LYS A 482 -12.14 14.59 10.63
CA LYS A 482 -11.86 14.76 9.19
C LYS A 482 -10.51 15.46 8.94
N ALA A 483 -10.04 16.24 9.90
CA ALA A 483 -8.74 16.91 9.82
C ALA A 483 -7.57 15.97 9.54
N PHE A 484 -7.58 14.75 10.06
CA PHE A 484 -6.50 13.78 9.78
C PHE A 484 -6.44 13.35 8.30
N GLY A 485 -7.59 13.16 7.65
CA GLY A 485 -7.68 12.73 6.25
C GLY A 485 -7.66 13.90 5.26
N ARG A 486 -8.39 14.96 5.56
CA ARG A 486 -8.69 16.08 4.63
C ARG A 486 -7.98 17.38 4.99
N GLY A 487 -7.42 17.47 6.20
CA GLY A 487 -6.82 18.72 6.69
C GLY A 487 -5.53 19.08 5.96
N SER A 488 -5.25 20.37 5.87
CA SER A 488 -3.96 20.89 5.49
C SER A 488 -2.89 20.50 6.53
N TYR A 489 -1.63 20.57 6.11
CA TYR A 489 -0.48 20.39 6.99
C TYR A 489 0.14 21.76 7.28
N ILE A 490 0.20 22.12 8.54
CA ILE A 490 0.77 23.38 9.00
C ILE A 490 1.88 23.06 9.99
N GLU A 491 3.12 23.31 9.61
CA GLU A 491 4.28 23.10 10.48
C GLU A 491 4.23 24.09 11.65
N VAL A 492 4.49 23.60 12.86
CA VAL A 492 4.54 24.44 14.07
C VAL A 492 5.98 24.84 14.36
N GLU A 493 6.24 26.14 14.46
CA GLU A 493 7.56 26.67 14.75
C GLU A 493 7.97 26.37 16.20
N HIS A 494 9.15 25.76 16.38
CA HIS A 494 9.80 25.49 17.65
C HIS A 494 11.30 25.22 17.47
N GLY A 495 12.07 25.20 18.57
CA GLY A 495 13.53 25.08 18.53
C GLY A 495 14.08 23.67 18.87
N ASN A 496 13.25 22.61 18.95
CA ASN A 496 13.69 21.27 19.31
C ASN A 496 13.69 20.31 18.11
N GLU A 497 14.85 20.03 17.52
CA GLU A 497 15.02 19.17 16.35
C GLU A 497 14.59 17.70 16.56
N GLN A 498 14.43 17.26 17.81
CA GLN A 498 14.01 15.90 18.17
C GLN A 498 12.48 15.75 18.20
N VAL A 499 11.75 16.85 18.03
CA VAL A 499 10.30 16.88 18.06
C VAL A 499 9.75 17.24 16.70
N LEU A 500 8.78 16.47 16.22
CA LEU A 500 7.97 16.82 15.06
C LEU A 500 6.63 17.38 15.55
N ALA A 501 6.33 18.64 15.21
CA ALA A 501 5.07 19.28 15.60
C ALA A 501 4.40 19.93 14.40
N PHE A 502 3.13 19.62 14.19
CA PHE A 502 2.31 20.18 13.09
C PHE A 502 0.84 20.21 13.46
N ILE A 503 0.07 21.02 12.76
CA ILE A 503 -1.38 21.08 12.87
C ILE A 503 -2.00 20.51 11.59
N ARG A 504 -3.02 19.67 11.75
CA ARG A 504 -3.94 19.28 10.70
C ARG A 504 -5.18 20.16 10.83
N GLU A 505 -5.47 20.97 9.83
CA GLU A 505 -6.59 21.90 9.84
C GLU A 505 -7.57 21.60 8.69
N TYR A 506 -8.82 21.39 9.02
CA TYR A 506 -9.90 21.13 8.07
C TYR A 506 -11.07 22.10 8.30
N ASP A 507 -11.43 22.88 7.27
CA ASP A 507 -12.60 23.74 7.29
C ASP A 507 -13.82 22.98 6.76
N ALA A 508 -14.72 22.62 7.66
CA ALA A 508 -15.98 21.97 7.34
C ALA A 508 -17.09 22.97 6.93
N GLY A 509 -16.74 24.23 6.67
CA GLY A 509 -17.70 25.30 6.35
C GLY A 509 -18.64 25.57 7.51
N ALA A 510 -19.93 25.31 7.33
CA ALA A 510 -20.92 25.50 8.40
C ALA A 510 -20.70 24.59 9.63
N GLY A 511 -19.90 23.54 9.49
CA GLY A 511 -19.52 22.64 10.59
C GLY A 511 -18.41 23.18 11.50
N GLY A 512 -17.79 24.30 11.13
CA GLY A 512 -16.65 24.87 11.85
C GLY A 512 -15.30 24.39 11.33
N VAL A 513 -14.24 24.74 12.03
CA VAL A 513 -12.88 24.35 11.67
C VAL A 513 -12.36 23.34 12.69
N GLU A 514 -12.01 22.14 12.21
CA GLU A 514 -11.31 21.12 13.01
C GLU A 514 -9.80 21.39 12.96
N ARG A 515 -9.17 21.40 14.13
CA ARG A 515 -7.69 21.56 14.27
C ARG A 515 -7.13 20.54 15.22
N ILE A 516 -6.23 19.71 14.70
CA ILE A 516 -5.54 18.71 15.51
C ILE A 516 -4.06 19.06 15.53
N LEU A 517 -3.55 19.45 16.70
CA LEU A 517 -2.12 19.62 16.94
C LEU A 517 -1.50 18.25 17.24
N CYS A 518 -0.60 17.81 16.37
CA CYS A 518 0.14 16.57 16.47
C CYS A 518 1.58 16.88 16.91
N VAL A 519 2.03 16.26 18.01
CA VAL A 519 3.38 16.46 18.56
C VAL A 519 4.01 15.11 18.84
N HIS A 520 5.19 14.82 18.24
CA HIS A 520 5.86 13.53 18.29
C HIS A 520 7.31 13.69 18.75
N ASN A 521 7.72 12.95 19.75
CA ASN A 521 9.11 12.88 20.21
C ASN A 521 9.84 11.74 19.47
N MET A 522 10.74 12.07 18.57
CA MET A 522 11.55 11.10 17.83
C MET A 522 12.67 10.48 18.70
N SER A 523 12.94 11.06 19.87
CA SER A 523 14.07 10.70 20.74
C SER A 523 13.73 9.62 21.75
N SER A 524 14.73 8.81 22.10
CA SER A 524 14.70 7.85 23.21
C SER A 524 14.74 8.50 24.59
N ARG A 525 14.71 9.84 24.67
CA ARG A 525 14.73 10.63 25.92
C ARG A 525 13.49 11.50 26.01
N PRO A 526 13.03 11.85 27.24
CA PRO A 526 11.99 12.85 27.38
C PRO A 526 12.40 14.17 26.74
N GLN A 527 11.49 14.81 26.02
CA GLN A 527 11.72 16.09 25.38
C GLN A 527 10.72 17.14 25.84
N ALA A 528 11.23 18.33 26.14
CA ALA A 528 10.41 19.51 26.33
C ALA A 528 10.44 20.33 25.04
N VAL A 529 9.29 20.84 24.61
CA VAL A 529 9.16 21.67 23.41
C VAL A 529 8.31 22.91 23.71
N GLU A 530 8.82 24.07 23.34
CA GLU A 530 8.15 25.36 23.37
C GLU A 530 7.67 25.70 21.94
N MET A 531 6.37 25.67 21.71
CA MET A 531 5.74 25.85 20.40
C MET A 531 5.12 27.23 20.24
N GLN A 532 5.29 27.86 19.07
CA GLN A 532 4.73 29.18 18.74
C GLN A 532 3.25 29.03 18.36
N LEU A 533 2.38 28.98 19.35
CA LEU A 533 0.93 28.80 19.17
C LEU A 533 0.10 30.04 19.51
N GLY A 534 0.71 31.24 19.60
CA GLY A 534 0.04 32.48 19.99
C GLY A 534 -1.20 32.83 19.15
N HIS A 535 -1.28 32.38 17.89
CA HIS A 535 -2.47 32.53 17.04
C HIS A 535 -3.72 31.80 17.58
N TYR A 536 -3.52 30.80 18.44
CA TYR A 536 -4.55 30.00 19.08
C TYR A 536 -4.74 30.37 20.55
N ALA A 537 -4.30 31.56 20.97
CA ALA A 537 -4.42 32.03 22.35
C ALA A 537 -5.88 32.01 22.82
N GLY A 538 -6.09 31.52 24.03
CA GLY A 538 -7.42 31.35 24.63
C GLY A 538 -8.01 29.93 24.47
N ILE A 539 -7.43 29.08 23.61
CA ILE A 539 -7.87 27.68 23.44
C ILE A 539 -7.22 26.82 24.53
N THR A 540 -8.00 25.92 25.12
CA THR A 540 -7.51 24.89 26.05
C THR A 540 -7.38 23.57 25.28
N PRO A 541 -6.14 23.12 24.95
CA PRO A 541 -5.92 21.88 24.21
C PRO A 541 -6.43 20.67 24.98
N ARG A 542 -7.17 19.80 24.27
CA ARG A 542 -7.68 18.53 24.82
C ARG A 542 -6.96 17.37 24.13
N GLU A 543 -6.22 16.59 24.93
CA GLU A 543 -5.54 15.39 24.43
C GLU A 543 -6.56 14.30 24.04
N LEU A 544 -6.44 13.71 22.85
CA LEU A 544 -7.48 12.86 22.26
C LEU A 544 -7.51 11.44 22.83
N SER A 545 -6.36 10.89 23.25
CA SER A 545 -6.28 9.51 23.72
C SER A 545 -6.79 9.35 25.16
N GLY A 546 -6.47 10.30 26.03
CA GLY A 546 -6.85 10.28 27.44
C GLY A 546 -8.00 11.23 27.77
N GLY A 547 -8.35 12.16 26.86
CA GLY A 547 -9.37 13.16 27.06
C GLY A 547 -9.00 14.25 28.08
N LEU A 548 -7.70 14.40 28.39
CA LEU A 548 -7.21 15.35 29.39
C LEU A 548 -7.04 16.75 28.80
N GLU A 549 -7.46 17.76 29.56
CA GLU A 549 -7.20 19.16 29.24
C GLU A 549 -5.79 19.56 29.67
N PHE A 550 -5.10 20.29 28.79
CA PHE A 550 -3.78 20.85 29.04
C PHE A 550 -3.88 22.36 29.30
N PRO A 551 -2.79 23.01 29.75
CA PRO A 551 -2.82 24.44 30.02
C PRO A 551 -3.28 25.24 28.80
N THR A 552 -4.13 26.23 29.01
CA THR A 552 -4.65 27.13 27.95
C THR A 552 -3.48 27.79 27.21
N ILE A 553 -3.53 27.82 25.90
CA ILE A 553 -2.56 28.51 25.05
C ILE A 553 -2.65 30.02 25.32
N GLY A 554 -1.50 30.63 25.58
CA GLY A 554 -1.36 32.07 25.77
C GLY A 554 -0.61 32.75 24.64
N GLU A 555 -0.19 33.99 24.84
CA GLU A 555 0.65 34.75 23.89
C GLU A 555 2.12 34.29 23.90
N LEU A 556 2.55 33.64 24.98
CA LEU A 556 3.91 33.08 25.12
C LEU A 556 3.99 31.67 24.50
N PRO A 557 5.20 31.22 24.12
CA PRO A 557 5.38 29.87 23.62
C PRO A 557 4.75 28.83 24.54
N TRP A 558 3.96 27.90 23.95
CA TRP A 558 3.27 26.87 24.72
C TRP A 558 4.19 25.67 24.96
N LEU A 559 4.40 25.35 26.22
CA LEU A 559 5.32 24.29 26.66
C LEU A 559 4.61 22.97 26.89
N VAL A 560 5.12 21.89 26.29
CA VAL A 560 4.73 20.52 26.61
C VAL A 560 5.97 19.62 26.77
N THR A 561 5.87 18.60 27.61
CA THR A 561 6.90 17.56 27.76
C THR A 561 6.37 16.22 27.32
N LEU A 562 7.12 15.54 26.43
CA LEU A 562 6.80 14.23 25.92
C LEU A 562 7.71 13.17 26.53
N ALA A 563 7.16 11.99 26.79
CA ALA A 563 7.92 10.80 27.16
C ALA A 563 8.86 10.36 26.01
N PRO A 564 9.84 9.48 26.26
CA PRO A 564 10.63 8.87 25.18
C PRO A 564 9.73 8.24 24.10
N HIS A 565 9.99 8.57 22.83
CA HIS A 565 9.17 8.15 21.70
C HIS A 565 7.65 8.39 21.88
N GLY A 566 7.27 9.29 22.81
CA GLY A 566 5.90 9.64 23.10
C GLY A 566 5.33 10.63 22.08
N PHE A 567 4.01 10.69 22.01
CA PHE A 567 3.31 11.65 21.17
C PHE A 567 2.05 12.16 21.86
N PHE A 568 1.52 13.26 21.35
CA PHE A 568 0.19 13.75 21.69
C PHE A 568 -0.54 14.20 20.42
N TRP A 569 -1.85 13.97 20.40
CA TRP A 569 -2.80 14.59 19.49
C TRP A 569 -3.76 15.44 20.31
N PHE A 570 -3.78 16.73 20.06
CA PHE A 570 -4.65 17.66 20.77
C PHE A 570 -5.70 18.24 19.85
N ASP A 571 -6.95 18.18 20.27
CA ASP A 571 -7.99 19.02 19.71
C ASP A 571 -7.77 20.45 20.18
N ILE A 572 -7.60 21.37 19.23
CA ILE A 572 -7.45 22.83 19.42
C ILE A 572 -8.44 23.59 18.52
N SER A 573 -9.60 22.98 18.25
CA SER A 573 -10.67 23.53 17.39
C SER A 573 -11.37 24.73 18.01
#